data_00fdff76e9c9f641a1a5ac17b841461d
#
_entry.id   00fdff76e9c9f641a1a5ac17b841461d
#
_cell.length_a   1.000
_cell.length_b   1.000
_cell.length_c   1.000
_cell.angle_alpha   90.00
_cell.angle_beta   90.00
_cell.angle_gamma   90.00
#
_symmetry.space_group_name_H-M   'P 1'
#
loop_
_entity.id
_entity.type
_entity.pdbx_description
1 polymer ?
#
loop_
_entity_poly.entity_id
_entity_poly.type
_entity_poly.pdbx_seq_one_letter_code
_entity_poly.pdbx_strand_id
1 'polypeptide(L)'
;MGVISSQMIDNRTSSHWWKKLIEHFSEVGDTFEIRCWKEETDEIKQASLYGNPTEDKNEVSVKGVVTAELLSELLSDEPSDKSIYNKMTKYFTINVENDKCFLCSAHYGTEMYLERVSNADISFFKSVVKQYDDCFSVSVDK
;
A
#
# COMPACT_ATOMS: atom_id res chain seq x y z
N MET A 1 18.69 -7.76 -7.56
CA MET A 1 17.55 -7.52 -6.66
C MET A 1 17.73 -6.20 -5.96
N GLY A 2 16.70 -5.40 -5.90
CA GLY A 2 16.86 -4.05 -5.39
C GLY A 2 15.72 -3.62 -4.47
N VAL A 3 15.85 -2.39 -4.01
CA VAL A 3 14.87 -1.71 -3.18
C VAL A 3 14.45 -0.45 -3.93
N ILE A 4 13.15 -0.18 -3.97
CA ILE A 4 12.65 1.08 -4.50
C ILE A 4 11.65 1.65 -3.51
N SER A 5 11.73 2.96 -3.28
CA SER A 5 10.80 3.65 -2.41
C SER A 5 10.38 4.96 -3.05
N SER A 6 9.19 5.41 -2.67
CA SER A 6 8.70 6.72 -3.08
C SER A 6 7.98 7.38 -1.93
N GLN A 7 8.04 8.70 -1.91
CA GLN A 7 7.30 9.52 -0.96
C GLN A 7 6.57 10.60 -1.73
N MET A 8 5.26 10.73 -1.46
CA MET A 8 4.46 11.79 -2.05
C MET A 8 4.84 13.12 -1.40
N ILE A 9 5.24 14.09 -2.24
CA ILE A 9 5.61 15.42 -1.77
C ILE A 9 4.58 16.48 -2.18
N ASP A 10 3.60 16.08 -3.00
CA ASP A 10 2.54 16.96 -3.46
C ASP A 10 1.25 16.14 -3.56
N ASN A 11 0.16 16.67 -3.02
CA ASN A 11 -1.11 15.95 -2.92
C ASN A 11 -2.06 16.16 -4.10
N ARG A 12 -1.55 16.58 -5.26
CA ARG A 12 -2.38 16.81 -6.45
C ARG A 12 -2.71 15.54 -7.24
N THR A 13 -2.19 14.40 -6.83
CA THR A 13 -2.38 13.15 -7.55
C THR A 13 -3.63 12.40 -7.07
N SER A 14 -4.23 11.61 -7.97
CA SER A 14 -5.29 10.68 -7.63
C SER A 14 -4.72 9.38 -7.07
N SER A 15 -5.57 8.43 -6.70
CA SER A 15 -5.13 7.13 -6.19
C SER A 15 -4.82 6.11 -7.29
N HIS A 16 -4.93 6.47 -8.57
CA HIS A 16 -4.72 5.52 -9.66
C HIS A 16 -3.32 4.89 -9.68
N TRP A 17 -2.29 5.70 -9.41
CA TRP A 17 -0.91 5.19 -9.37
C TRP A 17 -0.75 4.15 -8.27
N TRP A 18 -1.34 4.38 -7.11
CA TRP A 18 -1.28 3.48 -5.98
C TRP A 18 -1.94 2.14 -6.33
N LYS A 19 -3.13 2.20 -6.94
CA LYS A 19 -3.87 1.01 -7.36
C LYS A 19 -3.10 0.19 -8.38
N LYS A 20 -2.44 0.84 -9.34
CA LYS A 20 -1.61 0.14 -10.32
C LYS A 20 -0.47 -0.61 -9.67
N LEU A 21 0.17 -0.02 -8.66
CA LEU A 21 1.26 -0.68 -7.94
C LEU A 21 0.74 -1.86 -7.13
N ILE A 22 -0.37 -1.69 -6.42
CA ILE A 22 -0.98 -2.78 -5.65
C ILE A 22 -1.33 -3.95 -6.58
N GLU A 23 -1.96 -3.67 -7.71
CA GLU A 23 -2.36 -4.71 -8.65
C GLU A 23 -1.15 -5.47 -9.21
N HIS A 24 -0.08 -4.77 -9.51
CA HIS A 24 1.13 -5.37 -10.09
C HIS A 24 1.91 -6.22 -9.08
N PHE A 25 2.02 -5.75 -7.83
CA PHE A 25 2.90 -6.36 -6.84
C PHE A 25 2.18 -7.27 -5.85
N SER A 26 0.88 -7.42 -5.94
CA SER A 26 0.08 -8.25 -5.02
C SER A 26 -0.76 -9.25 -5.78
N GLU A 27 -0.89 -10.46 -5.23
CA GLU A 27 -1.68 -11.54 -5.83
C GLU A 27 -2.49 -12.25 -4.74
N VAL A 28 -3.58 -12.87 -5.15
CA VAL A 28 -4.33 -13.80 -4.28
C VAL A 28 -3.38 -14.90 -3.81
N GLY A 29 -3.37 -15.17 -2.52
CA GLY A 29 -2.49 -16.16 -1.90
C GLY A 29 -1.29 -15.56 -1.18
N ASP A 30 -0.96 -14.30 -1.45
CA ASP A 30 0.10 -13.61 -0.71
C ASP A 30 -0.30 -13.46 0.76
N THR A 31 0.68 -13.26 1.64
CA THR A 31 0.38 -12.90 3.02
C THR A 31 0.32 -11.39 3.17
N PHE A 32 -0.55 -10.92 4.04
CA PHE A 32 -0.68 -9.48 4.27
C PHE A 32 -0.73 -9.16 5.76
N GLU A 33 -0.40 -7.91 6.06
CA GLU A 33 -0.67 -7.27 7.33
C GLU A 33 -1.23 -5.89 7.06
N ILE A 34 -2.40 -5.58 7.65
CA ILE A 34 -2.97 -4.23 7.63
C ILE A 34 -2.90 -3.69 9.04
N ARG A 35 -2.31 -2.52 9.21
CA ARG A 35 -2.22 -1.85 10.50
C ARG A 35 -3.05 -0.56 10.48
N CYS A 36 -3.82 -0.37 11.54
CA CYS A 36 -4.66 0.80 11.73
C CYS A 36 -4.41 1.36 13.12
N TRP A 37 -4.66 2.66 13.29
CA TRP A 37 -4.70 3.22 14.64
C TRP A 37 -5.90 2.65 15.37
N LYS A 38 -5.81 2.50 16.71
CA LYS A 38 -6.92 1.94 17.51
C LYS A 38 -8.22 2.73 17.35
N GLU A 39 -8.12 4.02 17.07
CA GLU A 39 -9.28 4.88 16.89
C GLU A 39 -10.00 4.65 15.57
N GLU A 40 -9.33 4.02 14.61
CA GLU A 40 -9.90 3.74 13.28
C GLU A 40 -10.74 2.47 13.31
N THR A 41 -11.82 2.51 14.07
CA THR A 41 -12.64 1.32 14.35
C THR A 41 -13.33 0.75 13.11
N ASP A 42 -13.77 1.60 12.19
CA ASP A 42 -14.42 1.14 10.95
C ASP A 42 -13.43 0.41 10.05
N GLU A 43 -12.21 0.97 9.91
CA GLU A 43 -11.16 0.37 9.11
C GLU A 43 -10.70 -0.96 9.69
N ILE A 44 -10.55 -1.03 11.01
CA ILE A 44 -10.19 -2.26 11.71
C ILE A 44 -11.25 -3.34 11.47
N LYS A 45 -12.53 -2.96 11.58
CA LYS A 45 -13.64 -3.88 11.39
C LYS A 45 -13.64 -4.43 9.97
N GLN A 46 -13.42 -3.55 8.98
CA GLN A 46 -13.38 -3.95 7.57
C GLN A 46 -12.20 -4.88 7.30
N ALA A 47 -11.01 -4.52 7.76
CA ALA A 47 -9.82 -5.36 7.58
C ALA A 47 -9.97 -6.72 8.25
N SER A 48 -10.66 -6.77 9.39
CA SER A 48 -10.87 -8.01 10.16
C SER A 48 -11.76 -9.02 9.44
N LEU A 49 -12.46 -8.61 8.38
CA LEU A 49 -13.19 -9.55 7.53
C LEU A 49 -12.23 -10.47 6.76
N TYR A 50 -10.97 -10.07 6.61
CA TYR A 50 -9.98 -10.79 5.80
C TYR A 50 -8.87 -11.44 6.61
N GLY A 51 -8.79 -11.16 7.90
CA GLY A 51 -7.71 -11.68 8.72
C GLY A 51 -7.99 -11.61 10.21
N ASN A 52 -6.94 -11.82 11.00
CA ASN A 52 -7.04 -11.89 12.46
C ASN A 52 -6.43 -10.64 13.11
N PRO A 53 -7.23 -9.87 13.86
CA PRO A 53 -6.72 -8.66 14.53
C PRO A 53 -5.94 -8.98 15.80
N THR A 54 -4.88 -8.22 16.04
CA THR A 54 -4.07 -8.28 17.26
C THR A 54 -3.71 -6.86 17.66
N GLU A 55 -3.89 -6.52 18.93
CA GLU A 55 -3.50 -5.21 19.43
C GLU A 55 -1.98 -5.11 19.56
N ASP A 56 -1.42 -3.97 19.19
CA ASP A 56 0.00 -3.68 19.30
C ASP A 56 0.18 -2.20 19.65
N LYS A 57 0.25 -1.93 20.96
CA LYS A 57 0.38 -0.55 21.48
C LYS A 57 -0.78 0.33 21.04
N ASN A 58 -0.54 1.34 20.18
CA ASN A 58 -1.57 2.26 19.72
C ASN A 58 -2.21 1.84 18.41
N GLU A 59 -1.85 0.67 17.90
CA GLU A 59 -2.33 0.15 16.62
C GLU A 59 -2.97 -1.21 16.78
N VAL A 60 -3.75 -1.60 15.76
CA VAL A 60 -4.25 -2.96 15.61
C VAL A 60 -3.67 -3.51 14.32
N SER A 61 -3.07 -4.70 14.39
CA SER A 61 -2.50 -5.41 13.26
C SER A 61 -3.46 -6.53 12.85
N VAL A 62 -3.87 -6.53 11.58
CA VAL A 62 -4.72 -7.60 11.02
C VAL A 62 -3.88 -8.37 10.02
N LYS A 63 -3.67 -9.66 10.27
CA LYS A 63 -2.85 -10.53 9.42
C LYS A 63 -3.70 -11.62 8.78
N GLY A 64 -3.38 -11.93 7.53
CA GLY A 64 -4.10 -12.97 6.81
C GLY A 64 -3.49 -13.24 5.45
N VAL A 65 -4.29 -13.90 4.61
CA VAL A 65 -3.93 -14.24 3.24
C VAL A 65 -4.76 -13.38 2.29
N VAL A 66 -4.12 -12.83 1.27
CA VAL A 66 -4.79 -11.96 0.30
C VAL A 66 -5.83 -12.78 -0.46
N THR A 67 -7.07 -12.30 -0.44
CA THR A 67 -8.20 -12.89 -1.17
C THR A 67 -8.57 -12.00 -2.36
N ALA A 68 -9.36 -12.56 -3.28
CA ALA A 68 -9.90 -11.78 -4.40
C ALA A 68 -10.76 -10.62 -3.90
N GLU A 69 -11.51 -10.84 -2.82
CA GLU A 69 -12.37 -9.81 -2.22
C GLU A 69 -11.54 -8.66 -1.65
N LEU A 70 -10.44 -8.96 -0.95
CA LEU A 70 -9.56 -7.92 -0.42
C LEU A 70 -8.94 -7.10 -1.56
N LEU A 71 -8.42 -7.75 -2.59
CA LEU A 71 -7.86 -7.03 -3.74
C LEU A 71 -8.90 -6.15 -4.41
N SER A 72 -10.12 -6.68 -4.59
CA SER A 72 -11.20 -5.90 -5.20
C SER A 72 -11.51 -4.65 -4.37
N GLU A 73 -11.53 -4.77 -3.06
CA GLU A 73 -11.75 -3.62 -2.17
C GLU A 73 -10.63 -2.58 -2.34
N LEU A 74 -9.37 -3.03 -2.27
CA LEU A 74 -8.22 -2.12 -2.37
C LEU A 74 -8.20 -1.37 -3.72
N LEU A 75 -8.61 -2.04 -4.79
CA LEU A 75 -8.55 -1.47 -6.13
C LEU A 75 -9.78 -0.61 -6.48
N SER A 76 -10.88 -0.75 -5.75
CA SER A 76 -12.11 0.00 -6.03
C SER A 76 -12.42 1.10 -5.03
N ASP A 77 -11.81 1.07 -3.85
CA ASP A 77 -12.08 2.03 -2.80
C ASP A 77 -11.53 3.43 -3.16
N GLU A 78 -12.32 4.46 -2.85
CA GLU A 78 -11.91 5.85 -3.05
C GLU A 78 -12.05 6.58 -1.71
N PRO A 79 -10.94 6.78 -0.98
CA PRO A 79 -11.01 7.48 0.30
C PRO A 79 -11.57 8.89 0.12
N SER A 80 -12.51 9.25 0.98
CA SER A 80 -13.17 10.56 0.90
C SER A 80 -12.33 11.68 1.51
N ASP A 81 -11.52 11.36 2.51
CA ASP A 81 -10.68 12.35 3.19
C ASP A 81 -9.36 12.52 2.47
N LYS A 82 -9.21 13.62 1.77
CA LYS A 82 -7.98 13.98 1.06
C LYS A 82 -7.40 15.30 1.52
N SER A 83 -7.89 15.82 2.63
CA SER A 83 -7.53 17.18 3.06
C SER A 83 -6.11 17.26 3.63
N ILE A 84 -5.82 16.50 4.67
CA ILE A 84 -4.52 16.59 5.36
C ILE A 84 -3.56 15.51 4.88
N TYR A 85 -4.02 14.28 4.78
CA TYR A 85 -3.18 13.13 4.49
C TYR A 85 -3.16 12.74 3.02
N ASN A 86 -4.10 13.26 2.23
CA ASN A 86 -4.30 12.86 0.83
C ASN A 86 -4.27 11.34 0.67
N LYS A 87 -5.15 10.67 1.39
CA LYS A 87 -5.17 9.21 1.45
C LYS A 87 -5.37 8.57 0.09
N MET A 88 -4.49 7.64 -0.24
CA MET A 88 -4.64 6.77 -1.42
C MET A 88 -5.46 5.54 -1.07
N THR A 89 -5.41 5.13 0.19
CA THR A 89 -6.21 4.05 0.77
C THR A 89 -6.64 4.46 2.18
N LYS A 90 -7.72 3.86 2.65
CA LYS A 90 -8.20 4.11 4.02
C LYS A 90 -7.33 3.46 5.10
N TYR A 91 -6.48 2.51 4.71
CA TYR A 91 -5.64 1.78 5.67
C TYR A 91 -4.31 2.49 5.90
N PHE A 92 -3.99 2.69 7.18
CA PHE A 92 -2.77 3.40 7.56
C PHE A 92 -1.52 2.73 7.01
N THR A 93 -1.39 1.40 7.19
CA THR A 93 -0.26 0.63 6.67
C THR A 93 -0.76 -0.68 6.09
N ILE A 94 -0.25 -1.04 4.92
CA ILE A 94 -0.49 -2.35 4.30
C ILE A 94 0.87 -2.95 3.94
N ASN A 95 1.15 -4.14 4.44
CA ASN A 95 2.34 -4.92 4.07
C ASN A 95 1.86 -6.16 3.32
N VAL A 96 2.49 -6.44 2.18
CA VAL A 96 2.20 -7.66 1.40
C VAL A 96 3.52 -8.37 1.11
N GLU A 97 3.55 -9.66 1.36
CA GLU A 97 4.75 -10.48 1.17
C GLU A 97 4.44 -11.66 0.27
N ASN A 98 5.34 -11.91 -0.68
CA ASN A 98 5.31 -13.10 -1.53
C ASN A 98 6.74 -13.53 -1.87
N ASP A 99 6.88 -14.57 -2.70
CA ASP A 99 8.20 -15.12 -3.06
C ASP A 99 9.04 -14.13 -3.86
N LYS A 100 8.41 -13.18 -4.53
CA LYS A 100 9.10 -12.26 -5.44
C LYS A 100 9.52 -10.98 -4.75
N CYS A 101 8.64 -10.41 -3.90
CA CYS A 101 8.91 -9.11 -3.31
C CYS A 101 8.19 -8.93 -1.98
N PHE A 102 8.61 -7.90 -1.28
CA PHE A 102 7.88 -7.36 -0.13
C PHE A 102 7.44 -5.95 -0.48
N LEU A 103 6.17 -5.64 -0.24
CA LEU A 103 5.60 -4.32 -0.49
C LEU A 103 5.07 -3.74 0.81
N CYS A 104 5.43 -2.49 1.09
CA CYS A 104 4.87 -1.71 2.20
C CYS A 104 4.22 -0.44 1.66
N SER A 105 2.95 -0.25 1.95
CA SER A 105 2.21 0.98 1.70
C SER A 105 1.99 1.63 3.06
N ALA A 106 2.63 2.78 3.30
CA ALA A 106 2.60 3.44 4.60
C ALA A 106 1.95 4.82 4.50
N HIS A 107 1.51 5.33 5.65
CA HIS A 107 0.87 6.64 5.77
C HIS A 107 -0.26 6.81 4.76
N TYR A 108 -1.20 5.86 4.77
CA TYR A 108 -2.39 5.84 3.90
C TYR A 108 -2.03 5.80 2.41
N GLY A 109 -0.91 5.14 2.07
CA GLY A 109 -0.47 4.96 0.69
C GLY A 109 0.41 6.08 0.14
N THR A 110 0.71 7.10 0.95
CA THR A 110 1.55 8.22 0.47
C THR A 110 3.02 7.85 0.40
N GLU A 111 3.44 6.80 1.11
CA GLU A 111 4.80 6.28 1.07
C GLU A 111 4.76 4.83 0.63
N MET A 112 5.59 4.48 -0.35
CA MET A 112 5.69 3.11 -0.85
C MET A 112 7.13 2.63 -0.71
N TYR A 113 7.29 1.38 -0.29
CA TYR A 113 8.60 0.77 -0.10
C TYR A 113 8.52 -0.68 -0.56
N LEU A 114 9.43 -1.07 -1.46
CA LEU A 114 9.49 -2.45 -1.98
C LEU A 114 10.89 -2.99 -1.90
N GLU A 115 11.01 -4.24 -1.45
CA GLU A 115 12.28 -4.97 -1.38
C GLU A 115 12.25 -6.16 -2.32
N ARG A 116 13.44 -6.62 -2.73
CA ARG A 116 13.64 -7.79 -3.58
C ARG A 116 13.01 -7.65 -4.96
N VAL A 117 12.94 -6.43 -5.47
CA VAL A 117 12.34 -6.19 -6.77
C VAL A 117 13.36 -6.38 -7.89
N SER A 118 12.90 -6.89 -9.02
CA SER A 118 13.72 -7.06 -10.22
C SER A 118 13.92 -5.72 -10.93
N ASN A 119 14.86 -5.67 -11.89
CA ASN A 119 15.05 -4.48 -12.71
C ASN A 119 13.79 -4.14 -13.51
N ALA A 120 13.07 -5.14 -13.99
CA ALA A 120 11.81 -4.93 -14.71
C ALA A 120 10.76 -4.30 -13.80
N ASP A 121 10.68 -4.76 -12.55
CA ASP A 121 9.74 -4.21 -11.57
C ASP A 121 10.08 -2.77 -11.21
N ILE A 122 11.37 -2.45 -11.06
CA ILE A 122 11.83 -1.09 -10.82
C ILE A 122 11.41 -0.19 -11.98
N SER A 123 11.60 -0.65 -13.21
CA SER A 123 11.20 0.11 -14.41
C SER A 123 9.69 0.33 -14.45
N PHE A 124 8.92 -0.70 -14.09
CA PHE A 124 7.47 -0.57 -14.02
C PHE A 124 7.05 0.49 -13.00
N PHE A 125 7.62 0.41 -11.78
CA PHE A 125 7.32 1.38 -10.71
C PHE A 125 7.61 2.81 -11.20
N LYS A 126 8.79 3.02 -11.76
CA LYS A 126 9.17 4.34 -12.27
C LYS A 126 8.21 4.83 -13.36
N SER A 127 7.78 3.95 -14.25
CA SER A 127 6.86 4.33 -15.33
C SER A 127 5.50 4.76 -14.79
N VAL A 128 5.04 4.13 -13.72
CA VAL A 128 3.76 4.47 -13.09
C VAL A 128 3.83 5.87 -12.46
N VAL A 129 4.87 6.14 -11.65
CA VAL A 129 4.98 7.42 -10.94
C VAL A 129 5.45 8.56 -11.84
N LYS A 130 6.05 8.26 -12.99
CA LYS A 130 6.53 9.27 -13.94
C LYS A 130 5.43 10.21 -14.42
N GLN A 131 4.20 9.71 -14.49
CA GLN A 131 3.04 10.51 -14.89
C GLN A 131 2.77 11.65 -13.89
N TYR A 132 3.39 11.59 -12.71
CA TYR A 132 3.20 12.55 -11.64
C TYR A 132 4.55 12.99 -11.07
N ASP A 133 5.53 13.23 -11.95
CA ASP A 133 6.94 13.50 -11.57
C ASP A 133 7.07 14.53 -10.45
N ASP A 134 6.29 15.61 -10.52
CA ASP A 134 6.36 16.69 -9.54
C ASP A 134 5.78 16.32 -8.18
N CYS A 135 5.10 15.17 -8.10
CA CYS A 135 4.39 14.78 -6.88
C CYS A 135 5.17 13.79 -6.02
N PHE A 136 6.27 13.23 -6.54
CA PHE A 136 6.99 12.16 -5.84
C PHE A 136 8.49 12.40 -5.75
N SER A 137 9.05 11.93 -4.63
CA SER A 137 10.47 11.69 -4.49
C SER A 137 10.68 10.17 -4.58
N VAL A 138 11.53 9.71 -5.49
CA VAL A 138 11.77 8.28 -5.72
C VAL A 138 13.24 7.96 -5.46
N SER A 139 13.49 6.88 -4.74
CA SER A 139 14.83 6.41 -4.42
C SER A 139 14.97 4.94 -4.78
N VAL A 140 16.08 4.59 -5.42
CA VAL A 140 16.40 3.20 -5.79
C VAL A 140 17.74 2.83 -5.21
N ASP A 141 17.80 1.65 -4.58
CA ASP A 141 19.03 1.09 -4.04
C ASP A 141 19.16 -0.35 -4.54
N LYS A 142 20.29 -0.66 -5.16
CA LYS A 142 20.52 -1.99 -5.72
C LYS A 142 21.63 -2.71 -4.98
#